data_202ebc83b60b10f5a55dac68ab2771d7
#
_entry.id   202ebc83b60b10f5a55dac68ab2771d7
#
_cell.length_a   1.000
_cell.length_b   1.000
_cell.length_c   1.000
_cell.angle_alpha   90.00
_cell.angle_beta   90.00
_cell.angle_gamma   90.00
#
_symmetry.space_group_name_H-M   'P 1'
#
loop_
_entity.id
_entity.type
_entity.pdbx_description
1 polymer ?
#
loop_
_entity_poly.entity_id
_entity_poly.type
_entity_poly.pdbx_seq_one_letter_code
_entity_poly.pdbx_strand_id
1 'polypeptide(L)'
;WTTASIMSGALIERVRLSAYLLLAVLLGSAVWIMDAAWGWSGAGWLTTRFGFHDSIASAVVHGVAGAFTLGVLLNLGPRIGKFDMAGRARTFRAHNTHLTLMGLMLIFTGFYAFYGACLVIQSIAFPGWLNIYLSPTTLGAIAIVITFGFAGGFTGGWFASKGDPFWTLSGGLAGVISVSAGADVYHPSLAYLLSISGGMLAVYAGVWIERTLRIDDAVGAVAVHGVCGFYGVFLVGIFAGGFPTGLNNVPSSFGGQLMGMMAFLPLGFLSGYVASWLLKKANLLRVPPEVELEGLDMAEFQQDFFPEFERVPETVVLPDGEEVESAPVLLEGFAQVTNGHRPGVRVEVGGEEGRR
;
A
#
# COMPACT_ATOMS: atom_id res chain seq x y z
N TRP A 1 -10.11 10.24 -4.70
CA TRP A 1 -8.83 9.96 -5.37
C TRP A 1 -7.95 9.04 -4.55
N THR A 2 -7.70 9.31 -3.27
CA THR A 2 -6.84 8.50 -2.40
C THR A 2 -7.29 7.05 -2.36
N THR A 3 -8.59 6.79 -2.14
CA THR A 3 -9.15 5.44 -2.10
C THR A 3 -8.89 4.68 -3.40
N ALA A 4 -9.09 5.33 -4.54
CA ALA A 4 -8.86 4.72 -5.87
C ALA A 4 -7.36 4.48 -6.15
N SER A 5 -6.48 5.40 -5.75
CA SER A 5 -5.03 5.27 -5.99
C SER A 5 -4.38 4.14 -5.19
N ILE A 6 -4.89 3.81 -4.00
CA ILE A 6 -4.39 2.70 -3.17
C ILE A 6 -4.37 1.39 -3.95
N MET A 7 -5.40 1.11 -4.74
CA MET A 7 -5.51 -0.10 -5.53
C MET A 7 -4.43 -0.21 -6.61
N SER A 8 -3.95 0.91 -7.16
CA SER A 8 -3.08 0.95 -8.35
C SER A 8 -1.82 0.10 -8.16
N GLY A 9 -1.12 0.29 -7.03
CA GLY A 9 0.13 -0.40 -6.75
C GLY A 9 0.00 -1.92 -6.62
N ALA A 10 -1.14 -2.42 -6.15
CA ALA A 10 -1.36 -3.86 -6.04
C ALA A 10 -1.56 -4.56 -7.40
N LEU A 11 -2.04 -3.82 -8.41
CA LEU A 11 -2.43 -4.35 -9.71
C LEU A 11 -1.38 -4.14 -10.81
N ILE A 12 -0.27 -3.47 -10.48
CA ILE A 12 0.80 -3.12 -11.45
C ILE A 12 1.24 -4.32 -12.29
N GLU A 13 1.82 -4.01 -13.43
CA GLU A 13 2.44 -4.92 -14.41
C GLU A 13 1.48 -5.86 -15.15
N ARG A 14 0.19 -5.96 -14.75
CA ARG A 14 -0.72 -6.95 -15.35
C ARG A 14 -2.18 -6.51 -15.56
N VAL A 15 -2.61 -5.39 -15.01
CA VAL A 15 -3.95 -4.85 -15.23
C VAL A 15 -3.98 -3.99 -16.48
N ARG A 16 -5.06 -4.09 -17.29
CA ARG A 16 -5.27 -3.14 -18.40
C ARG A 16 -5.57 -1.75 -17.84
N LEU A 17 -4.99 -0.71 -18.44
CA LEU A 17 -5.24 0.68 -18.03
C LEU A 17 -6.73 1.03 -18.02
N SER A 18 -7.46 0.63 -19.05
CA SER A 18 -8.92 0.85 -19.12
C SER A 18 -9.68 0.16 -17.99
N ALA A 19 -9.30 -1.06 -17.61
CA ALA A 19 -9.88 -1.77 -16.49
C ALA A 19 -9.59 -1.06 -15.17
N TYR A 20 -8.33 -0.64 -14.96
CA TYR A 20 -7.96 0.14 -13.79
C TYR A 20 -8.79 1.42 -13.66
N LEU A 21 -8.94 2.19 -14.74
CA LEU A 21 -9.73 3.42 -14.72
C LEU A 21 -11.20 3.18 -14.37
N LEU A 22 -11.82 2.13 -14.93
CA LEU A 22 -13.21 1.77 -14.59
C LEU A 22 -13.34 1.36 -13.12
N LEU A 23 -12.43 0.54 -12.60
CA LEU A 23 -12.40 0.14 -11.19
C LEU A 23 -12.15 1.34 -10.27
N ALA A 24 -11.25 2.25 -10.65
CA ALA A 24 -10.95 3.46 -9.90
C ALA A 24 -12.15 4.42 -9.82
N VAL A 25 -12.87 4.59 -10.93
CA VAL A 25 -14.12 5.37 -10.97
C VAL A 25 -15.17 4.73 -10.06
N LEU A 26 -15.39 3.41 -10.16
CA LEU A 26 -16.34 2.71 -9.31
C LEU A 26 -16.00 2.85 -7.83
N LEU A 27 -14.74 2.60 -7.47
CA LEU A 27 -14.28 2.69 -6.08
C LEU A 27 -14.40 4.11 -5.53
N GLY A 28 -13.93 5.11 -6.28
CA GLY A 28 -13.87 6.49 -5.80
C GLY A 28 -15.19 7.26 -5.87
N SER A 29 -16.10 6.91 -6.81
CA SER A 29 -17.34 7.67 -7.03
C SER A 29 -18.59 6.99 -6.48
N ALA A 30 -18.57 5.68 -6.29
CA ALA A 30 -19.74 4.95 -5.77
C ALA A 30 -19.43 4.30 -4.42
N VAL A 31 -18.46 3.41 -4.35
CA VAL A 31 -18.19 2.61 -3.12
C VAL A 31 -17.76 3.52 -1.98
N TRP A 32 -16.78 4.39 -2.21
CA TRP A 32 -16.29 5.32 -1.18
C TRP A 32 -17.37 6.34 -0.75
N ILE A 33 -18.19 6.85 -1.66
CA ILE A 33 -19.27 7.77 -1.30
C ILE A 33 -20.30 7.11 -0.39
N MET A 34 -20.61 5.84 -0.65
CA MET A 34 -21.54 5.08 0.21
C MET A 34 -20.98 4.88 1.61
N ASP A 35 -19.75 4.43 1.76
CA ASP A 35 -19.16 4.20 3.07
C ASP A 35 -18.96 5.50 3.86
N ALA A 36 -18.51 6.57 3.21
CA ALA A 36 -18.40 7.89 3.80
C ALA A 36 -19.76 8.43 4.26
N ALA A 37 -20.81 8.24 3.46
CA ALA A 37 -22.18 8.62 3.87
C ALA A 37 -22.67 7.83 5.10
N TRP A 38 -22.25 6.57 5.23
CA TRP A 38 -22.65 5.71 6.35
C TRP A 38 -21.89 6.00 7.64
N GLY A 39 -20.57 6.19 7.57
CA GLY A 39 -19.68 6.25 8.72
C GLY A 39 -18.97 7.58 8.93
N TRP A 40 -18.97 8.48 7.92
CA TRP A 40 -18.28 9.77 7.99
C TRP A 40 -19.20 10.99 7.96
N SER A 41 -20.48 10.78 7.68
CA SER A 41 -21.49 11.81 7.78
C SER A 41 -22.07 11.89 9.18
N GLY A 42 -22.28 13.10 9.69
CA GLY A 42 -22.98 13.32 10.96
C GLY A 42 -24.42 12.78 10.96
N ALA A 43 -25.02 12.54 9.80
CA ALA A 43 -26.31 11.88 9.62
C ALA A 43 -26.17 10.37 9.29
N GLY A 44 -24.95 9.86 9.16
CA GLY A 44 -24.68 8.48 8.82
C GLY A 44 -25.25 7.50 9.86
N TRP A 45 -25.84 6.41 9.39
CA TRP A 45 -26.50 5.46 10.27
C TRP A 45 -25.51 4.71 11.19
N LEU A 46 -24.27 4.47 10.74
CA LEU A 46 -23.22 3.89 11.57
C LEU A 46 -22.83 4.84 12.70
N THR A 47 -22.69 6.13 12.40
CA THR A 47 -22.33 7.15 13.37
C THR A 47 -23.46 7.35 14.37
N THR A 48 -24.68 7.61 13.88
CA THR A 48 -25.81 8.05 14.73
C THR A 48 -26.43 6.93 15.54
N ARG A 49 -26.46 5.68 15.02
CA ARG A 49 -27.13 4.56 15.69
C ARG A 49 -26.17 3.66 16.46
N PHE A 50 -24.92 3.56 16.01
CA PHE A 50 -23.96 2.61 16.57
C PHE A 50 -22.75 3.25 17.22
N GLY A 51 -22.54 4.58 17.05
CA GLY A 51 -21.35 5.24 17.57
C GLY A 51 -20.07 4.78 16.87
N PHE A 52 -20.13 4.59 15.57
CA PHE A 52 -18.94 4.37 14.74
C PHE A 52 -18.13 5.67 14.68
N HIS A 53 -16.82 5.56 14.87
CA HIS A 53 -15.87 6.67 14.84
C HIS A 53 -14.64 6.29 14.02
N ASP A 54 -14.33 7.09 13.02
CA ASP A 54 -13.13 6.99 12.20
C ASP A 54 -12.69 8.41 11.84
N SER A 55 -11.84 9.01 12.67
CA SER A 55 -11.47 10.43 12.58
C SER A 55 -10.91 10.77 11.21
N ILE A 56 -9.92 10.01 10.75
CA ILE A 56 -9.16 10.34 9.55
C ILE A 56 -9.03 9.10 8.64
N ALA A 57 -10.18 8.47 8.38
CA ALA A 57 -10.34 7.53 7.29
C ALA A 57 -9.56 6.21 7.37
N SER A 58 -9.32 5.68 8.57
CA SER A 58 -8.68 4.38 8.73
C SER A 58 -9.44 3.27 7.97
N ALA A 59 -10.72 3.07 8.26
CA ALA A 59 -11.57 2.13 7.53
C ALA A 59 -12.23 2.76 6.30
N VAL A 60 -12.77 3.98 6.43
CA VAL A 60 -13.54 4.69 5.39
C VAL A 60 -12.75 4.92 4.09
N VAL A 61 -11.42 5.05 4.15
CA VAL A 61 -10.57 5.11 2.96
C VAL A 61 -9.75 3.84 2.83
N HIS A 62 -8.90 3.57 3.82
CA HIS A 62 -7.88 2.53 3.69
C HIS A 62 -8.48 1.13 3.80
N GLY A 63 -9.34 0.88 4.77
CA GLY A 63 -10.00 -0.41 4.94
C GLY A 63 -10.81 -0.83 3.72
N VAL A 64 -11.67 0.07 3.24
CA VAL A 64 -12.50 -0.17 2.05
C VAL A 64 -11.68 -0.34 0.79
N ALA A 65 -10.64 0.50 0.58
CA ALA A 65 -9.74 0.36 -0.57
C ALA A 65 -9.01 -0.98 -0.56
N GLY A 66 -8.47 -1.40 0.59
CA GLY A 66 -7.80 -2.69 0.72
C GLY A 66 -8.72 -3.88 0.52
N ALA A 67 -9.96 -3.81 1.03
CA ALA A 67 -10.97 -4.84 0.80
C ALA A 67 -11.38 -4.93 -0.68
N PHE A 68 -11.59 -3.79 -1.35
CA PHE A 68 -11.85 -3.73 -2.78
C PHE A 68 -10.70 -4.34 -3.58
N THR A 69 -9.47 -3.94 -3.25
CA THR A 69 -8.25 -4.43 -3.88
C THR A 69 -8.13 -5.95 -3.75
N LEU A 70 -8.42 -6.50 -2.55
CA LEU A 70 -8.44 -7.96 -2.33
C LEU A 70 -9.42 -8.65 -3.28
N GLY A 71 -10.64 -8.11 -3.43
CA GLY A 71 -11.63 -8.61 -4.36
C GLY A 71 -11.15 -8.63 -5.81
N VAL A 72 -10.46 -7.57 -6.23
CA VAL A 72 -9.88 -7.46 -7.58
C VAL A 72 -8.75 -8.46 -7.78
N LEU A 73 -7.83 -8.58 -6.81
CA LEU A 73 -6.67 -9.48 -6.90
C LEU A 73 -7.06 -10.95 -7.09
N LEU A 74 -8.15 -11.40 -6.48
CA LEU A 74 -8.66 -12.77 -6.64
C LEU A 74 -9.06 -13.08 -8.08
N ASN A 75 -9.53 -12.10 -8.84
CA ASN A 75 -9.90 -12.27 -10.25
C ASN A 75 -8.74 -12.01 -11.20
N LEU A 76 -7.88 -11.05 -10.89
CA LEU A 76 -6.73 -10.66 -11.71
C LEU A 76 -5.65 -11.76 -11.73
N GLY A 77 -5.43 -12.41 -10.59
CA GLY A 77 -4.40 -13.41 -10.41
C GLY A 77 -2.99 -12.84 -10.20
N PRO A 78 -2.01 -13.71 -9.94
CA PRO A 78 -0.62 -13.31 -9.70
C PRO A 78 0.10 -12.91 -10.99
N ARG A 79 1.18 -12.13 -10.86
CA ARG A 79 2.13 -11.86 -11.96
C ARG A 79 2.76 -13.16 -12.44
N ILE A 80 3.13 -13.18 -13.70
CA ILE A 80 3.80 -14.33 -14.32
C ILE A 80 5.10 -14.62 -13.56
N GLY A 81 5.28 -15.88 -13.15
CA GLY A 81 6.45 -16.32 -12.41
C GLY A 81 6.47 -15.97 -10.90
N LYS A 82 5.46 -15.30 -10.36
CA LYS A 82 5.40 -14.97 -8.92
C LYS A 82 5.38 -16.21 -8.01
N PHE A 83 4.74 -17.26 -8.44
CA PHE A 83 4.72 -18.54 -7.72
C PHE A 83 5.38 -19.63 -8.58
N ASP A 84 6.17 -20.50 -7.94
CA ASP A 84 6.75 -21.68 -8.60
C ASP A 84 5.70 -22.80 -8.75
N MET A 85 6.11 -23.90 -9.40
CA MET A 85 5.26 -25.07 -9.64
C MET A 85 4.76 -25.73 -8.34
N ALA A 86 5.47 -25.54 -7.22
CA ALA A 86 5.06 -25.99 -5.90
C ALA A 86 4.16 -24.96 -5.16
N GLY A 87 3.86 -23.82 -5.78
CA GLY A 87 3.09 -22.72 -5.23
C GLY A 87 3.84 -21.89 -4.19
N ARG A 88 5.18 -21.96 -4.16
CA ARG A 88 6.01 -21.14 -3.27
C ARG A 88 6.21 -19.76 -3.90
N ALA A 89 6.03 -18.71 -3.09
CA ALA A 89 6.22 -17.34 -3.56
C ALA A 89 7.70 -17.05 -3.85
N ARG A 90 7.95 -16.44 -5.01
CA ARG A 90 9.26 -15.88 -5.37
C ARG A 90 9.30 -14.41 -4.96
N THR A 91 10.47 -13.94 -4.53
CA THR A 91 10.67 -12.53 -4.17
C THR A 91 10.83 -11.71 -5.45
N PHE A 92 9.88 -10.82 -5.71
CA PHE A 92 10.00 -9.77 -6.71
C PHE A 92 10.42 -8.50 -5.99
N ARG A 93 11.63 -8.05 -6.26
CA ARG A 93 12.16 -6.84 -5.61
C ARG A 93 11.64 -5.61 -6.32
N ALA A 94 11.49 -4.51 -5.56
CA ALA A 94 11.23 -3.21 -6.16
C ALA A 94 12.35 -2.85 -7.13
N HIS A 95 11.99 -2.29 -8.28
CA HIS A 95 12.91 -1.82 -9.30
C HIS A 95 13.96 -0.84 -8.73
N ASN A 96 13.50 0.16 -7.95
CA ASN A 96 14.36 1.17 -7.40
C ASN A 96 13.90 1.60 -6.00
N THR A 97 14.66 1.21 -4.97
CA THR A 97 14.36 1.53 -3.58
C THR A 97 14.44 3.04 -3.29
N HIS A 98 15.30 3.80 -4.00
CA HIS A 98 15.37 5.25 -3.82
C HIS A 98 14.11 5.95 -4.33
N LEU A 99 13.57 5.53 -5.48
CA LEU A 99 12.28 6.03 -5.97
C LEU A 99 11.14 5.68 -5.02
N THR A 100 11.16 4.48 -4.44
CA THR A 100 10.19 4.08 -3.41
C THR A 100 10.27 5.01 -2.20
N LEU A 101 11.47 5.34 -1.73
CA LEU A 101 11.67 6.28 -0.62
C LEU A 101 11.18 7.69 -0.98
N MET A 102 11.50 8.18 -2.17
CA MET A 102 11.03 9.50 -2.65
C MET A 102 9.50 9.54 -2.72
N GLY A 103 8.87 8.51 -3.28
CA GLY A 103 7.41 8.40 -3.33
C GLY A 103 6.79 8.40 -1.92
N LEU A 104 7.39 7.68 -0.99
CA LEU A 104 6.96 7.66 0.41
C LEU A 104 7.08 9.03 1.08
N MET A 105 8.15 9.79 0.84
CA MET A 105 8.33 11.15 1.36
C MET A 105 7.24 12.10 0.82
N LEU A 106 6.87 11.97 -0.45
CA LEU A 106 5.75 12.72 -1.04
C LEU A 106 4.42 12.34 -0.39
N ILE A 107 4.18 11.03 -0.17
CA ILE A 107 2.99 10.54 0.54
C ILE A 107 2.95 11.10 1.97
N PHE A 108 4.05 11.08 2.71
CA PHE A 108 4.11 11.65 4.07
C PHE A 108 3.72 13.12 4.09
N THR A 109 4.29 13.92 3.19
CA THR A 109 3.93 15.32 3.06
C THR A 109 2.43 15.49 2.76
N GLY A 110 1.89 14.68 1.84
CA GLY A 110 0.48 14.67 1.50
C GLY A 110 -0.43 14.26 2.68
N PHE A 111 0.02 13.37 3.55
CA PHE A 111 -0.74 12.93 4.72
C PHE A 111 -1.03 14.07 5.69
N TYR A 112 -0.09 14.99 5.92
CA TYR A 112 -0.35 16.16 6.77
C TYR A 112 -1.46 17.04 6.21
N ALA A 113 -1.44 17.27 4.89
CA ALA A 113 -2.49 18.03 4.21
C ALA A 113 -3.84 17.28 4.22
N PHE A 114 -3.83 15.98 3.92
CA PHE A 114 -5.01 15.12 3.92
C PHE A 114 -5.67 15.09 5.32
N TYR A 115 -4.91 14.86 6.36
CA TYR A 115 -5.41 14.80 7.73
C TYR A 115 -5.94 16.16 8.20
N GLY A 116 -5.24 17.23 7.85
CA GLY A 116 -5.73 18.59 8.11
C GLY A 116 -7.07 18.87 7.42
N ALA A 117 -7.20 18.46 6.16
CA ALA A 117 -8.43 18.65 5.39
C ALA A 117 -9.62 17.89 5.99
N CYS A 118 -9.42 16.68 6.51
CA CYS A 118 -10.49 15.92 7.16
C CYS A 118 -11.12 16.66 8.36
N LEU A 119 -10.35 17.53 9.04
CA LEU A 119 -10.80 18.27 10.20
C LEU A 119 -11.36 19.65 9.84
N VAL A 120 -10.94 20.25 8.73
CA VAL A 120 -11.27 21.62 8.33
C VAL A 120 -12.50 21.69 7.44
N ILE A 121 -12.95 20.58 6.85
CA ILE A 121 -14.17 20.54 6.05
C ILE A 121 -15.38 20.82 6.95
N GLN A 122 -15.72 22.09 7.07
CA GLN A 122 -16.86 22.55 7.83
C GLN A 122 -18.11 22.63 6.98
N SER A 123 -19.26 22.60 7.63
CA SER A 123 -20.61 22.68 7.09
C SER A 123 -20.88 23.86 6.14
N ILE A 124 -20.05 24.89 6.13
CA ILE A 124 -20.18 26.07 5.25
C ILE A 124 -19.87 25.72 3.79
N ALA A 125 -18.91 24.86 3.53
CA ALA A 125 -18.55 24.44 2.17
C ALA A 125 -19.49 23.36 1.63
N PHE A 126 -20.02 22.51 2.51
CA PHE A 126 -20.92 21.42 2.17
C PHE A 126 -22.08 21.37 3.17
N PRO A 127 -23.19 22.14 2.94
CA PRO A 127 -24.35 22.09 3.80
C PRO A 127 -24.91 20.67 3.88
N GLY A 128 -25.01 20.12 5.09
CA GLY A 128 -25.44 18.74 5.32
C GLY A 128 -24.29 17.75 5.58
N TRP A 129 -23.05 18.13 5.36
CA TRP A 129 -21.88 17.40 5.83
C TRP A 129 -21.45 18.00 7.17
N LEU A 130 -22.10 17.59 8.23
CA LEU A 130 -21.60 17.86 9.56
C LEU A 130 -20.38 16.97 9.76
N ASN A 131 -19.22 17.60 9.80
CA ASN A 131 -18.03 16.88 10.22
C ASN A 131 -18.23 16.49 11.71
N ILE A 132 -18.36 15.20 11.96
CA ILE A 132 -18.52 14.64 13.30
C ILE A 132 -17.26 14.84 14.16
N TYR A 133 -16.16 15.27 13.57
CA TYR A 133 -14.83 15.38 14.17
C TYR A 133 -14.45 16.81 14.53
N LEU A 134 -15.38 17.72 14.58
CA LEU A 134 -15.19 19.04 15.19
C LEU A 134 -15.12 18.99 16.72
N SER A 135 -14.77 17.85 17.29
CA SER A 135 -14.31 17.82 18.66
C SER A 135 -13.01 18.62 18.77
N PRO A 136 -12.71 19.18 19.95
CA PRO A 136 -11.68 20.20 20.13
C PRO A 136 -10.25 19.65 20.00
N THR A 137 -9.91 19.18 18.82
CA THR A 137 -8.52 18.93 18.44
C THR A 137 -7.97 20.11 17.63
N THR A 138 -6.67 20.15 17.47
CA THR A 138 -5.98 21.17 16.68
C THR A 138 -5.17 20.53 15.58
N LEU A 139 -4.90 21.29 14.50
CA LEU A 139 -4.00 20.82 13.44
C LEU A 139 -2.62 20.43 13.97
N GLY A 140 -2.13 21.16 14.99
CA GLY A 140 -0.86 20.84 15.66
C GLY A 140 -0.91 19.48 16.39
N ALA A 141 -1.99 19.21 17.13
CA ALA A 141 -2.17 17.93 17.82
C ALA A 141 -2.21 16.76 16.80
N ILE A 142 -2.97 16.90 15.74
CA ILE A 142 -3.04 15.91 14.66
C ILE A 142 -1.66 15.70 14.01
N ALA A 143 -0.95 16.78 13.66
CA ALA A 143 0.38 16.68 13.07
C ALA A 143 1.35 15.91 13.97
N ILE A 144 1.30 16.10 15.29
CA ILE A 144 2.11 15.35 16.22
C ILE A 144 1.70 13.88 16.25
N VAL A 145 0.41 13.56 16.31
CA VAL A 145 -0.08 12.17 16.29
C VAL A 145 0.33 11.45 15.01
N ILE A 146 0.24 12.12 13.84
CA ILE A 146 0.69 11.58 12.57
C ILE A 146 2.20 11.28 12.60
N THR A 147 3.00 12.23 13.08
CA THR A 147 4.46 12.07 13.17
C THR A 147 4.83 10.87 14.03
N PHE A 148 4.19 10.72 15.19
CA PHE A 148 4.38 9.56 16.06
C PHE A 148 3.83 8.27 15.45
N GLY A 149 2.75 8.36 14.68
CA GLY A 149 2.18 7.26 13.91
C GLY A 149 3.16 6.69 12.89
N PHE A 150 3.81 7.56 12.11
CA PHE A 150 4.87 7.17 11.19
C PHE A 150 6.07 6.58 11.93
N ALA A 151 6.55 7.26 12.96
CA ALA A 151 7.74 6.83 13.72
C ALA A 151 7.55 5.44 14.34
N GLY A 152 6.41 5.20 14.98
CA GLY A 152 6.09 3.88 15.54
C GLY A 152 5.89 2.82 14.44
N GLY A 153 5.24 3.18 13.34
CA GLY A 153 5.05 2.29 12.21
C GLY A 153 6.38 1.84 11.57
N PHE A 154 7.33 2.76 11.39
CA PHE A 154 8.70 2.41 10.97
C PHE A 154 9.37 1.47 11.95
N THR A 155 9.27 1.77 13.23
CA THR A 155 9.84 0.92 14.29
C THR A 155 9.26 -0.51 14.22
N GLY A 156 7.94 -0.64 14.13
CA GLY A 156 7.25 -1.93 14.03
C GLY A 156 7.59 -2.69 12.76
N GLY A 157 7.59 -2.01 11.61
CA GLY A 157 7.96 -2.59 10.32
C GLY A 157 9.39 -3.09 10.30
N TRP A 158 10.33 -2.30 10.83
CA TRP A 158 11.74 -2.67 10.92
C TRP A 158 11.95 -3.91 11.80
N PHE A 159 11.34 -3.95 12.96
CA PHE A 159 11.46 -5.10 13.87
C PHE A 159 10.87 -6.37 13.26
N ALA A 160 9.65 -6.31 12.72
CA ALA A 160 8.97 -7.47 12.18
C ALA A 160 9.63 -8.02 10.91
N SER A 161 10.18 -7.14 10.07
CA SER A 161 10.83 -7.49 8.81
C SER A 161 12.33 -7.75 8.94
N LYS A 162 12.91 -7.54 10.13
CA LYS A 162 14.36 -7.62 10.38
C LYS A 162 15.15 -6.63 9.50
N GLY A 163 14.63 -5.45 9.31
CA GLY A 163 15.28 -4.38 8.59
C GLY A 163 15.10 -4.43 7.06
N ASP A 164 14.16 -5.21 6.54
CA ASP A 164 13.83 -5.15 5.11
C ASP A 164 13.36 -3.74 4.74
N PRO A 165 13.97 -3.08 3.74
CA PRO A 165 13.65 -1.68 3.41
C PRO A 165 12.20 -1.49 2.98
N PHE A 166 11.66 -2.38 2.15
CA PHE A 166 10.28 -2.28 1.66
C PHE A 166 9.27 -2.35 2.81
N TRP A 167 9.40 -3.36 3.67
CA TRP A 167 8.50 -3.52 4.80
C TRP A 167 8.72 -2.50 5.92
N THR A 168 9.95 -2.00 6.10
CA THR A 168 10.22 -0.90 7.03
C THR A 168 9.47 0.36 6.60
N LEU A 169 9.60 0.73 5.32
CA LEU A 169 8.94 1.91 4.75
C LEU A 169 7.41 1.74 4.73
N SER A 170 6.91 0.60 4.28
CA SER A 170 5.48 0.27 4.28
C SER A 170 4.90 0.21 5.71
N GLY A 171 5.71 -0.20 6.68
CA GLY A 171 5.36 -0.19 8.10
C GLY A 171 5.04 1.21 8.62
N GLY A 172 5.74 2.24 8.15
CA GLY A 172 5.43 3.63 8.46
C GLY A 172 4.02 4.02 8.05
N LEU A 173 3.64 3.70 6.81
CA LEU A 173 2.26 3.92 6.32
C LEU A 173 1.24 3.10 7.13
N ALA A 174 1.51 1.83 7.34
CA ALA A 174 0.61 0.95 8.10
C ALA A 174 0.39 1.45 9.54
N GLY A 175 1.45 1.94 10.17
CA GLY A 175 1.38 2.49 11.53
C GLY A 175 0.51 3.74 11.62
N VAL A 176 0.71 4.70 10.72
CA VAL A 176 -0.12 5.92 10.72
C VAL A 176 -1.58 5.60 10.38
N ILE A 177 -1.84 4.68 9.45
CA ILE A 177 -3.19 4.21 9.12
C ILE A 177 -3.85 3.57 10.34
N SER A 178 -3.12 2.76 11.10
CA SER A 178 -3.63 2.09 12.30
C SER A 178 -4.01 3.03 13.44
N VAL A 179 -3.51 4.27 13.45
CA VAL A 179 -3.88 5.27 14.47
C VAL A 179 -4.81 6.36 13.94
N SER A 180 -5.08 6.36 12.63
CA SER A 180 -5.88 7.39 11.96
C SER A 180 -7.29 7.50 12.51
N ALA A 181 -7.93 6.38 12.83
CA ALA A 181 -9.30 6.39 13.36
C ALA A 181 -9.46 7.15 14.68
N GLY A 182 -8.41 7.18 15.50
CA GLY A 182 -8.39 7.87 16.78
C GLY A 182 -7.41 9.05 16.84
N ALA A 183 -6.97 9.56 15.71
CA ALA A 183 -5.95 10.61 15.65
C ALA A 183 -6.38 11.91 16.35
N ASP A 184 -7.67 12.15 16.47
CA ASP A 184 -8.27 13.29 17.17
C ASP A 184 -8.34 13.10 18.69
N VAL A 185 -8.23 11.87 19.19
CA VAL A 185 -8.41 11.53 20.60
C VAL A 185 -7.19 10.87 21.26
N TYR A 186 -6.24 10.37 20.47
CA TYR A 186 -5.05 9.72 21.02
C TYR A 186 -4.01 10.70 21.53
N HIS A 187 -3.45 10.40 22.69
CA HIS A 187 -2.20 11.02 23.12
C HIS A 187 -1.06 10.55 22.20
N PRO A 188 -0.10 11.41 21.82
CA PRO A 188 0.97 11.04 20.88
C PRO A 188 1.76 9.78 21.30
N SER A 189 2.05 9.59 22.58
CA SER A 189 2.74 8.39 23.06
C SER A 189 1.92 7.11 22.88
N LEU A 190 0.59 7.18 23.05
CA LEU A 190 -0.30 6.06 22.76
C LEU A 190 -0.31 5.78 21.25
N ALA A 191 -0.42 6.82 20.44
CA ALA A 191 -0.36 6.68 18.97
C ALA A 191 0.95 6.00 18.54
N TYR A 192 2.09 6.37 19.11
CA TYR A 192 3.37 5.72 18.87
C TYR A 192 3.33 4.22 19.18
N LEU A 193 2.85 3.83 20.36
CA LEU A 193 2.78 2.42 20.77
C LEU A 193 1.83 1.60 19.88
N LEU A 194 0.66 2.15 19.57
CA LEU A 194 -0.32 1.49 18.72
C LEU A 194 0.19 1.35 17.28
N SER A 195 0.90 2.35 16.77
CA SER A 195 1.46 2.31 15.43
C SER A 195 2.61 1.31 15.28
N ILE A 196 3.38 1.02 16.34
CA ILE A 196 4.33 -0.09 16.33
C ILE A 196 3.60 -1.39 15.99
N SER A 197 2.50 -1.66 16.68
CA SER A 197 1.71 -2.87 16.43
C SER A 197 1.12 -2.90 15.01
N GLY A 198 0.69 -1.75 14.48
CA GLY A 198 0.22 -1.61 13.10
C GLY A 198 1.30 -1.93 12.06
N GLY A 199 2.50 -1.39 12.25
CA GLY A 199 3.65 -1.69 11.38
C GLY A 199 4.03 -3.17 11.40
N MET A 200 4.03 -3.80 12.57
CA MET A 200 4.28 -5.24 12.69
C MET A 200 3.17 -6.06 12.03
N LEU A 201 1.90 -5.69 12.26
CA LEU A 201 0.75 -6.38 11.68
C LEU A 201 0.79 -6.38 10.15
N ALA A 202 1.16 -5.26 9.53
CA ALA A 202 1.28 -5.17 8.08
C ALA A 202 2.29 -6.19 7.51
N VAL A 203 3.44 -6.33 8.16
CA VAL A 203 4.48 -7.30 7.74
C VAL A 203 3.95 -8.73 7.83
N TYR A 204 3.39 -9.10 8.97
CA TYR A 204 2.89 -10.47 9.18
C TYR A 204 1.70 -10.77 8.27
N ALA A 205 0.76 -9.84 8.13
CA ALA A 205 -0.40 -10.00 7.26
C ALA A 205 0.03 -10.11 5.79
N GLY A 206 0.95 -9.26 5.32
CA GLY A 206 1.44 -9.30 3.94
C GLY A 206 2.12 -10.62 3.61
N VAL A 207 3.01 -11.09 4.48
CA VAL A 207 3.67 -12.39 4.34
C VAL A 207 2.66 -13.54 4.37
N TRP A 208 1.65 -13.46 5.24
CA TRP A 208 0.61 -14.49 5.31
C TRP A 208 -0.28 -14.50 4.05
N ILE A 209 -0.71 -13.33 3.56
CA ILE A 209 -1.49 -13.18 2.33
C ILE A 209 -0.72 -13.79 1.15
N GLU A 210 0.56 -13.45 1.01
CA GLU A 210 1.38 -13.94 -0.08
C GLU A 210 1.62 -15.45 0.02
N ARG A 211 2.10 -15.94 1.16
CA ARG A 211 2.54 -17.33 1.29
C ARG A 211 1.42 -18.32 1.48
N THR A 212 0.37 -17.95 2.21
CA THR A 212 -0.72 -18.86 2.59
C THR A 212 -1.88 -18.77 1.61
N LEU A 213 -2.33 -17.54 1.31
CA LEU A 213 -3.44 -17.34 0.37
C LEU A 213 -2.98 -17.33 -1.09
N ARG A 214 -1.67 -17.24 -1.34
CA ARG A 214 -1.06 -17.16 -2.69
C ARG A 214 -1.64 -16.01 -3.50
N ILE A 215 -1.85 -14.88 -2.85
CA ILE A 215 -2.29 -13.65 -3.49
C ILE A 215 -1.07 -12.77 -3.73
N ASP A 216 -0.87 -12.35 -4.98
CA ASP A 216 0.20 -11.44 -5.35
C ASP A 216 -0.28 -9.99 -5.22
N ASP A 217 -0.02 -9.42 -4.07
CA ASP A 217 -0.20 -8.01 -3.77
C ASP A 217 1.17 -7.31 -3.90
N ALA A 218 1.41 -6.68 -5.03
CA ALA A 218 2.74 -6.22 -5.42
C ALA A 218 3.37 -5.21 -4.45
N VAL A 219 2.53 -4.40 -3.79
CA VAL A 219 2.99 -3.35 -2.84
C VAL A 219 2.47 -3.56 -1.42
N GLY A 220 1.83 -4.69 -1.15
CA GLY A 220 1.26 -4.96 0.16
C GLY A 220 0.03 -4.10 0.51
N ALA A 221 -0.71 -3.60 -0.50
CA ALA A 221 -1.83 -2.70 -0.28
C ALA A 221 -2.94 -3.29 0.58
N VAL A 222 -3.23 -4.59 0.42
CA VAL A 222 -4.24 -5.28 1.25
C VAL A 222 -3.80 -5.33 2.71
N ALA A 223 -2.53 -5.62 2.98
CA ALA A 223 -2.00 -5.67 4.35
C ALA A 223 -1.89 -4.27 4.97
N VAL A 224 -1.27 -3.32 4.25
CA VAL A 224 -0.99 -1.97 4.74
C VAL A 224 -2.26 -1.15 4.89
N HIS A 225 -3.17 -1.21 3.89
CA HIS A 225 -4.37 -0.38 3.91
C HIS A 225 -5.60 -1.16 4.41
N GLY A 226 -5.85 -2.36 3.89
CA GLY A 226 -7.03 -3.16 4.26
C GLY A 226 -6.96 -3.63 5.71
N VAL A 227 -5.96 -4.44 6.03
CA VAL A 227 -5.82 -5.01 7.39
C VAL A 227 -5.59 -3.92 8.42
N CYS A 228 -4.63 -3.00 8.18
CA CYS A 228 -4.32 -1.94 9.15
C CYS A 228 -5.41 -0.86 9.23
N GLY A 229 -6.17 -0.63 8.15
CA GLY A 229 -7.32 0.26 8.19
C GLY A 229 -8.44 -0.26 9.08
N PHE A 230 -8.81 -1.53 8.97
CA PHE A 230 -9.76 -2.14 9.88
C PHE A 230 -9.21 -2.30 11.30
N TYR A 231 -7.92 -2.58 11.44
CA TYR A 231 -7.26 -2.61 12.74
C TYR A 231 -7.33 -1.25 13.44
N GLY A 232 -7.19 -0.13 12.72
CA GLY A 232 -7.29 1.20 13.30
C GLY A 232 -8.65 1.50 13.93
N VAL A 233 -9.76 1.15 13.27
CA VAL A 233 -11.09 1.32 13.86
C VAL A 233 -11.33 0.33 15.01
N PHE A 234 -10.76 -0.85 14.97
CA PHE A 234 -10.77 -1.79 16.09
C PHE A 234 -10.07 -1.21 17.32
N LEU A 235 -8.89 -0.60 17.12
CA LEU A 235 -8.13 0.04 18.20
C LEU A 235 -8.88 1.21 18.83
N VAL A 236 -9.54 2.05 18.04
CA VAL A 236 -10.30 3.19 18.59
C VAL A 236 -11.45 2.71 19.46
N GLY A 237 -12.07 1.60 19.10
CA GLY A 237 -13.11 0.99 19.92
C GLY A 237 -12.64 0.55 21.31
N ILE A 238 -11.36 0.21 21.43
CA ILE A 238 -10.74 -0.17 22.71
C ILE A 238 -10.23 1.06 23.46
N PHE A 239 -9.49 1.93 22.79
CA PHE A 239 -8.68 2.96 23.46
C PHE A 239 -9.34 4.34 23.53
N ALA A 240 -10.29 4.66 22.63
CA ALA A 240 -10.96 5.96 22.67
C ALA A 240 -12.06 6.04 23.73
N GLY A 241 -12.72 4.93 24.04
CA GLY A 241 -13.87 4.89 24.96
C GLY A 241 -13.56 5.13 26.42
N GLY A 242 -12.30 5.26 26.82
CA GLY A 242 -11.94 5.44 28.23
C GLY A 242 -10.69 6.28 28.47
N PHE A 243 -10.08 6.80 27.42
CA PHE A 243 -8.87 7.61 27.59
C PHE A 243 -9.26 9.06 27.91
N PRO A 244 -8.86 9.60 29.07
CA PRO A 244 -9.15 10.98 29.41
C PRO A 244 -8.24 11.89 28.56
N THR A 245 -8.69 12.21 27.34
CA THR A 245 -7.96 13.12 26.47
C THR A 245 -8.14 14.59 26.88
N GLY A 246 -9.03 14.86 27.83
CA GLY A 246 -9.51 16.21 28.15
C GLY A 246 -10.33 16.85 27.02
N LEU A 247 -10.44 16.17 25.91
CA LEU A 247 -11.19 16.53 24.73
C LEU A 247 -12.52 15.77 24.80
N ASN A 248 -13.61 16.45 24.55
CA ASN A 248 -14.97 15.96 24.76
C ASN A 248 -15.19 14.53 24.27
N ASN A 249 -16.07 13.83 24.96
CA ASN A 249 -16.51 12.49 24.60
C ASN A 249 -17.00 12.43 23.16
N VAL A 250 -16.15 11.95 22.28
CA VAL A 250 -16.58 11.53 20.95
C VAL A 250 -17.48 10.32 21.16
N PRO A 251 -18.73 10.33 20.67
CA PRO A 251 -19.60 9.18 20.77
C PRO A 251 -18.98 8.02 19.99
N SER A 252 -18.22 7.18 20.65
CA SER A 252 -17.65 5.97 20.06
C SER A 252 -17.99 4.77 20.91
N SER A 253 -18.25 3.65 20.27
CA SER A 253 -18.47 2.39 20.96
C SER A 253 -17.72 1.26 20.28
N PHE A 254 -17.24 0.29 21.05
CA PHE A 254 -16.61 -0.90 20.50
C PHE A 254 -17.55 -1.66 19.54
N GLY A 255 -18.83 -1.81 19.92
CA GLY A 255 -19.85 -2.40 19.05
C GLY A 255 -20.06 -1.64 17.75
N GLY A 256 -19.99 -0.31 17.79
CA GLY A 256 -20.07 0.55 16.61
C GLY A 256 -18.90 0.33 15.66
N GLN A 257 -17.69 0.18 16.20
CA GLN A 257 -16.51 -0.11 15.38
C GLN A 257 -16.63 -1.47 14.67
N LEU A 258 -17.06 -2.51 15.39
CA LEU A 258 -17.32 -3.83 14.80
C LEU A 258 -18.41 -3.76 13.74
N MET A 259 -19.48 -3.01 13.97
CA MET A 259 -20.55 -2.82 12.99
C MET A 259 -20.03 -2.11 11.72
N GLY A 260 -19.18 -1.10 11.86
CA GLY A 260 -18.51 -0.45 10.75
C GLY A 260 -17.65 -1.42 9.94
N MET A 261 -16.84 -2.24 10.61
CA MET A 261 -16.05 -3.26 9.94
C MET A 261 -16.93 -4.26 9.17
N MET A 262 -18.04 -4.72 9.79
CA MET A 262 -19.00 -5.65 9.16
C MET A 262 -19.72 -5.03 7.97
N ALA A 263 -19.90 -3.71 7.93
CA ALA A 263 -20.51 -3.02 6.81
C ALA A 263 -19.50 -2.73 5.68
N PHE A 264 -18.33 -2.24 6.02
CA PHE A 264 -17.35 -1.76 5.04
C PHE A 264 -16.55 -2.86 4.36
N LEU A 265 -16.19 -3.92 5.09
CA LEU A 265 -15.45 -5.04 4.52
C LEU A 265 -16.23 -5.70 3.37
N PRO A 266 -17.51 -6.10 3.52
CA PRO A 266 -18.29 -6.66 2.42
C PRO A 266 -18.54 -5.63 1.32
N LEU A 267 -18.80 -4.36 1.65
CA LEU A 267 -19.01 -3.31 0.66
C LEU A 267 -17.79 -3.18 -0.27
N GLY A 268 -16.60 -3.03 0.29
CA GLY A 268 -15.37 -2.96 -0.50
C GLY A 268 -15.10 -4.25 -1.25
N PHE A 269 -15.05 -5.37 -0.53
CA PHE A 269 -14.67 -6.66 -1.12
C PHE A 269 -15.62 -7.11 -2.25
N LEU A 270 -16.92 -7.11 -2.01
CA LEU A 270 -17.89 -7.59 -3.01
C LEU A 270 -17.94 -6.68 -4.23
N SER A 271 -17.86 -5.37 -4.05
CA SER A 271 -17.84 -4.42 -5.16
C SER A 271 -16.60 -4.64 -6.05
N GLY A 272 -15.40 -4.80 -5.45
CA GLY A 272 -14.18 -5.10 -6.17
C GLY A 272 -14.20 -6.46 -6.86
N TYR A 273 -14.69 -7.47 -6.15
CA TYR A 273 -14.79 -8.83 -6.69
C TYR A 273 -15.75 -8.90 -7.88
N VAL A 274 -16.97 -8.39 -7.73
CA VAL A 274 -17.99 -8.45 -8.80
C VAL A 274 -17.57 -7.65 -10.01
N ALA A 275 -17.09 -6.41 -9.82
CA ALA A 275 -16.65 -5.58 -10.92
C ALA A 275 -15.47 -6.21 -11.69
N SER A 276 -14.47 -6.68 -11.00
CA SER A 276 -13.33 -7.34 -11.65
C SER A 276 -13.70 -8.69 -12.27
N TRP A 277 -14.64 -9.43 -11.68
CA TRP A 277 -15.17 -10.65 -12.28
C TRP A 277 -15.87 -10.38 -13.61
N LEU A 278 -16.70 -9.32 -13.69
CA LEU A 278 -17.34 -8.91 -14.94
C LEU A 278 -16.30 -8.54 -16.00
N LEU A 279 -15.30 -7.75 -15.65
CA LEU A 279 -14.20 -7.37 -16.54
C LEU A 279 -13.41 -8.61 -17.01
N LYS A 280 -13.15 -9.56 -16.11
CA LYS A 280 -12.48 -10.83 -16.45
C LYS A 280 -13.32 -11.65 -17.45
N LYS A 281 -14.62 -11.76 -17.24
CA LYS A 281 -15.54 -12.46 -18.16
C LYS A 281 -15.59 -11.82 -19.55
N ALA A 282 -15.42 -10.50 -19.62
CA ALA A 282 -15.33 -9.76 -20.86
C ALA A 282 -13.93 -9.76 -21.51
N ASN A 283 -12.93 -10.43 -20.91
CA ASN A 283 -11.50 -10.41 -21.30
C ASN A 283 -10.90 -8.98 -21.31
N LEU A 284 -11.38 -8.11 -20.41
CA LEU A 284 -10.96 -6.71 -20.29
C LEU A 284 -10.08 -6.45 -19.05
N LEU A 285 -9.93 -7.40 -18.12
CA LEU A 285 -9.28 -7.14 -16.84
C LEU A 285 -7.76 -7.16 -16.93
N ARG A 286 -7.18 -8.21 -17.51
CA ARG A 286 -5.73 -8.45 -17.55
C ARG A 286 -5.18 -8.26 -18.95
N VAL A 287 -3.95 -7.79 -19.04
CA VAL A 287 -3.20 -7.74 -20.31
C VAL A 287 -2.87 -9.14 -20.80
N PRO A 288 -2.61 -9.32 -22.11
CA PRO A 288 -2.08 -10.58 -22.64
C PRO A 288 -0.72 -10.93 -22.00
N PRO A 289 -0.39 -12.24 -21.89
CA PRO A 289 0.87 -12.65 -21.29
C PRO A 289 2.12 -12.07 -21.98
N GLU A 290 2.06 -11.87 -23.28
CA GLU A 290 3.16 -11.30 -24.08
C GLU A 290 3.43 -9.85 -23.64
N VAL A 291 2.38 -9.07 -23.45
CA VAL A 291 2.46 -7.67 -23.00
C VAL A 291 2.98 -7.59 -21.56
N GLU A 292 2.57 -8.52 -20.68
CA GLU A 292 3.06 -8.56 -19.30
C GLU A 292 4.57 -8.91 -19.26
N LEU A 293 5.04 -9.78 -20.15
CA LEU A 293 6.46 -10.17 -20.23
C LEU A 293 7.33 -9.09 -20.91
N GLU A 294 6.80 -8.37 -21.89
CA GLU A 294 7.46 -7.25 -22.54
C GLU A 294 7.56 -6.03 -21.63
N GLY A 295 6.53 -5.81 -20.82
CA GLY A 295 6.37 -4.65 -19.94
C GLY A 295 5.32 -3.68 -20.45
N LEU A 296 4.49 -3.17 -19.53
CA LEU A 296 3.40 -2.26 -19.87
C LEU A 296 3.88 -0.92 -20.44
N ASP A 297 5.07 -0.47 -20.07
CA ASP A 297 5.64 0.79 -20.53
C ASP A 297 5.83 0.76 -22.06
N MET A 298 6.40 -0.32 -22.58
CA MET A 298 6.56 -0.51 -24.02
C MET A 298 5.21 -0.67 -24.73
N ALA A 299 4.31 -1.46 -24.17
CA ALA A 299 3.02 -1.75 -24.79
C ALA A 299 2.05 -0.56 -24.79
N GLU A 300 2.00 0.21 -23.71
CA GLU A 300 1.04 1.33 -23.53
C GLU A 300 1.62 2.67 -24.06
N PHE A 301 2.92 2.90 -23.89
CA PHE A 301 3.56 4.20 -24.16
C PHE A 301 4.58 4.15 -25.31
N GLN A 302 4.96 2.96 -25.78
CA GLN A 302 5.99 2.73 -26.80
C GLN A 302 7.32 3.42 -26.43
N GLN A 303 7.63 3.42 -25.14
CA GLN A 303 8.80 4.07 -24.57
C GLN A 303 9.40 3.21 -23.47
N ASP A 304 10.70 3.01 -23.52
CA ASP A 304 11.46 2.47 -22.41
C ASP A 304 11.75 3.60 -21.41
N PHE A 305 11.16 3.51 -20.22
CA PHE A 305 11.39 4.46 -19.13
C PHE A 305 12.67 4.17 -18.34
N PHE A 306 13.30 3.03 -18.61
CA PHE A 306 14.50 2.57 -17.89
C PHE A 306 15.55 2.06 -18.89
N PRO A 307 16.04 2.93 -19.81
CA PRO A 307 16.97 2.56 -20.86
C PRO A 307 18.30 2.00 -20.31
N GLU A 308 18.61 2.26 -19.04
CA GLU A 308 19.78 1.66 -18.37
C GLU A 308 19.70 0.14 -18.21
N PHE A 309 18.52 -0.46 -18.42
CA PHE A 309 18.33 -1.91 -18.46
C PHE A 309 18.25 -2.47 -19.87
N GLU A 310 18.39 -1.63 -20.90
CA GLU A 310 18.55 -2.14 -22.26
C GLU A 310 19.71 -3.13 -22.30
N ARG A 311 19.53 -4.22 -23.04
CA ARG A 311 20.57 -5.21 -23.22
C ARG A 311 21.79 -4.52 -23.81
N VAL A 312 22.89 -4.58 -23.08
CA VAL A 312 24.18 -4.20 -23.66
C VAL A 312 24.34 -5.05 -24.92
N PRO A 313 24.68 -4.46 -26.06
CA PRO A 313 24.92 -5.23 -27.30
C PRO A 313 25.86 -6.38 -27.00
N GLU A 314 25.63 -7.56 -27.63
CA GLU A 314 26.46 -8.75 -27.41
C GLU A 314 27.93 -8.47 -27.66
N THR A 315 28.23 -7.45 -28.46
CA THR A 315 29.59 -7.00 -28.76
C THR A 315 29.70 -5.50 -28.52
N VAL A 316 30.65 -5.10 -27.71
CA VAL A 316 30.99 -3.69 -27.44
C VAL A 316 32.35 -3.40 -28.10
N VAL A 317 32.42 -2.31 -28.87
CA VAL A 317 33.67 -1.82 -29.44
C VAL A 317 34.34 -0.87 -28.45
N LEU A 318 35.50 -1.20 -27.97
CA LEU A 318 36.29 -0.37 -27.07
C LEU A 318 36.87 0.86 -27.83
N PRO A 319 37.30 1.93 -27.12
CA PRO A 319 37.83 3.14 -27.74
C PRO A 319 39.11 2.92 -28.61
N ASP A 320 39.79 1.81 -28.41
CA ASP A 320 40.95 1.36 -29.18
C ASP A 320 40.57 0.54 -30.40
N GLY A 321 39.26 0.27 -30.62
CA GLY A 321 38.73 -0.46 -31.74
C GLY A 321 38.66 -1.98 -31.54
N GLU A 322 38.98 -2.48 -30.35
CA GLU A 322 38.83 -3.89 -30.01
C GLU A 322 37.36 -4.24 -29.77
N GLU A 323 36.87 -5.31 -30.38
CA GLU A 323 35.54 -5.86 -30.14
C GLU A 323 35.58 -6.85 -28.97
N VAL A 324 34.86 -6.53 -27.89
CA VAL A 324 34.75 -7.40 -26.71
C VAL A 324 33.34 -7.92 -26.63
N GLU A 325 33.20 -9.23 -26.49
CA GLU A 325 31.91 -9.86 -26.20
C GLU A 325 31.44 -9.44 -24.80
N SER A 326 30.34 -8.72 -24.74
CA SER A 326 29.76 -8.33 -23.43
C SER A 326 29.21 -9.60 -22.79
N ALA A 327 29.85 -10.03 -21.71
CA ALA A 327 29.29 -11.12 -20.89
C ALA A 327 27.86 -10.79 -20.49
N PRO A 328 26.91 -11.72 -20.54
CA PRO A 328 25.53 -11.51 -20.13
C PRO A 328 25.45 -11.35 -18.61
N VAL A 329 25.80 -10.16 -18.14
CA VAL A 329 25.91 -9.81 -16.69
C VAL A 329 24.56 -9.89 -15.99
N LEU A 330 23.45 -9.88 -16.72
CA LEU A 330 22.10 -9.79 -16.11
C LEU A 330 21.40 -11.14 -15.87
N LEU A 331 21.73 -12.20 -16.59
CA LEU A 331 21.06 -13.50 -16.40
C LEU A 331 21.76 -14.40 -15.37
N GLU A 332 23.07 -14.33 -15.25
CA GLU A 332 23.82 -15.11 -14.26
C GLU A 332 23.75 -14.50 -12.83
N GLY A 333 23.65 -13.19 -12.69
CA GLY A 333 23.47 -12.54 -11.39
C GLY A 333 22.19 -12.95 -10.67
N PHE A 334 21.11 -13.23 -11.42
CA PHE A 334 19.86 -13.72 -10.84
C PHE A 334 19.91 -15.20 -10.43
N ALA A 335 20.68 -16.01 -11.10
CA ALA A 335 20.82 -17.44 -10.78
C ALA A 335 21.79 -17.70 -9.62
N GLN A 336 22.82 -16.88 -9.44
CA GLN A 336 23.85 -17.10 -8.41
C GLN A 336 23.51 -16.52 -7.02
N VAL A 337 22.66 -15.48 -6.96
CA VAL A 337 22.20 -14.94 -5.65
C VAL A 337 21.27 -15.92 -4.92
N THR A 338 20.65 -16.85 -5.64
CA THR A 338 19.81 -17.90 -5.03
C THR A 338 20.60 -19.00 -4.33
N ASN A 339 21.91 -19.12 -4.58
CA ASN A 339 22.77 -20.19 -4.05
C ASN A 339 23.80 -19.71 -3.01
N GLY A 340 23.69 -18.51 -2.48
CA GLY A 340 24.49 -18.06 -1.32
C GLY A 340 25.99 -17.83 -1.59
N HIS A 341 26.43 -17.84 -2.84
CA HIS A 341 27.83 -17.53 -3.19
C HIS A 341 27.92 -16.10 -3.75
N ARG A 342 28.71 -15.26 -3.06
CA ARG A 342 29.17 -13.98 -3.62
C ARG A 342 30.21 -14.28 -4.69
N PRO A 343 30.05 -13.85 -5.96
CA PRO A 343 31.14 -13.95 -6.93
C PRO A 343 32.25 -12.98 -6.51
N GLY A 344 33.40 -13.51 -6.19
CA GLY A 344 34.63 -12.71 -6.07
C GLY A 344 35.01 -12.19 -7.45
N VAL A 345 35.06 -10.88 -7.58
CA VAL A 345 35.66 -10.25 -8.78
C VAL A 345 37.14 -10.61 -8.78
N ARG A 346 37.55 -11.55 -9.60
CA ARG A 346 38.97 -11.74 -9.94
C ARG A 346 39.28 -10.75 -11.07
N VAL A 347 39.92 -9.68 -10.75
CA VAL A 347 40.65 -8.88 -11.73
C VAL A 347 41.97 -9.62 -11.99
N GLU A 348 42.07 -10.35 -13.08
CA GLU A 348 43.39 -10.81 -13.55
C GLU A 348 44.12 -9.61 -14.17
N VAL A 349 45.05 -9.08 -13.43
CA VAL A 349 46.04 -8.16 -13.94
C VAL A 349 47.04 -9.00 -14.73
N GLY A 350 47.01 -8.88 -16.04
CA GLY A 350 48.00 -9.51 -16.95
C GLY A 350 49.41 -9.06 -16.57
N GLY A 351 50.21 -10.01 -16.06
CA GLY A 351 51.63 -9.82 -15.83
C GLY A 351 52.40 -9.99 -17.10
N GLU A 352 53.09 -8.94 -17.52
CA GLU A 352 54.14 -9.01 -18.51
C GLU A 352 55.25 -10.02 -18.09
N GLU A 353 55.38 -11.12 -18.79
CA GLU A 353 56.61 -11.87 -18.77
C GLU A 353 57.67 -11.20 -19.65
N GLY A 354 58.54 -10.43 -18.99
CA GLY A 354 59.76 -9.90 -19.56
C GLY A 354 60.78 -10.99 -19.76
N ARG A 355 61.21 -11.17 -20.98
CA ARG A 355 62.44 -11.93 -21.35
C ARG A 355 63.66 -11.39 -20.66
N ARG A 356 64.34 -12.21 -19.90
CA ARG A 356 65.74 -12.61 -20.07
C ARG A 356 66.08 -13.70 -19.04
#